data_4c5e8a1d09fb0b36924e40ddfcc2ceba
#
_entry.id   4c5e8a1d09fb0b36924e40ddfcc2ceba
#
_cell.length_a   1.000
_cell.length_b   1.000
_cell.length_c   1.000
_cell.angle_alpha   90.00
_cell.angle_beta   90.00
_cell.angle_gamma   90.00
#
_symmetry.space_group_name_H-M   'P 1'
#
loop_
_entity.id
_entity.type
_entity.pdbx_description
1 polymer ?
#
loop_
_entity_poly.entity_id
_entity_poly.type
_entity_poly.pdbx_seq_one_letter_code
_entity_poly.pdbx_strand_id
1 'polypeptide(L)'
;MTYLSFTLSLTDNMAIETGPRHEIGRDVKRSRTTSEARKSDHTDGATALNELDTRADTICCGINWRILEPTGQCCDVHGFHESFDAIKDIPVASAATAITDENGVTYILVVNEALYFGSALDHSLINPNQIRHYGIPVSDDPYDPHRELGIDHEELFVPFQTKGATVCFESRVPTTSELEQCTHVVLTDEAIEWDPKEIQMNSNRPYGDRH
;
A
#
# COMPACT_ATOMS: atom_id res chain seq x y z
N MET A 1 -19.44 4.15 -13.15
CA MET A 1 -18.31 3.46 -12.49
C MET A 1 -17.04 4.03 -13.07
N THR A 2 -16.34 4.87 -12.33
CA THR A 2 -15.14 5.56 -12.82
C THR A 2 -13.95 4.76 -12.30
N TYR A 3 -13.30 4.04 -13.19
CA TYR A 3 -12.05 3.34 -12.87
C TYR A 3 -10.92 4.36 -12.84
N LEU A 4 -10.29 4.52 -11.69
CA LEU A 4 -9.09 5.33 -11.52
C LEU A 4 -7.88 4.43 -11.80
N SER A 5 -7.19 4.68 -12.88
CA SER A 5 -5.86 4.12 -13.14
C SER A 5 -4.84 5.18 -12.76
N PHE A 6 -3.86 4.83 -11.92
CA PHE A 6 -2.82 5.74 -11.45
C PHE A 6 -1.47 5.37 -12.07
N THR A 7 -0.73 6.37 -12.50
CA THR A 7 0.64 6.22 -12.98
C THR A 7 1.57 7.00 -12.05
N LEU A 8 2.55 6.34 -11.47
CA LEU A 8 3.55 6.94 -10.57
C LEU A 8 4.62 7.71 -11.34
N SER A 9 4.96 8.89 -10.84
CA SER A 9 6.14 9.64 -11.26
C SER A 9 6.97 9.96 -10.03
N LEU A 10 8.04 9.20 -9.81
CA LEU A 10 9.06 9.51 -8.82
C LEU A 10 9.87 10.71 -9.30
N THR A 11 9.90 11.78 -8.52
CA THR A 11 10.82 12.89 -8.74
C THR A 11 12.00 12.73 -7.80
N ASP A 12 13.12 12.24 -8.34
CA ASP A 12 14.42 12.29 -7.67
C ASP A 12 14.88 13.73 -7.53
N ASN A 13 14.82 14.27 -6.32
CA ASN A 13 15.51 15.52 -5.96
C ASN A 13 16.85 15.21 -5.30
N MET A 14 17.83 14.78 -6.10
CA MET A 14 19.24 14.78 -5.73
C MET A 14 19.96 15.83 -6.55
N ALA A 15 20.01 17.07 -6.07
CA ALA A 15 20.95 18.07 -6.55
C ALA A 15 22.01 18.28 -5.46
N ILE A 16 23.18 17.68 -5.65
CA ILE A 16 24.40 18.05 -4.92
C ILE A 16 25.05 19.16 -5.69
N GLU A 17 24.92 20.40 -5.23
CA GLU A 17 25.80 21.50 -5.66
C GLU A 17 26.86 21.77 -4.61
N THR A 18 28.10 21.50 -5.01
CA THR A 18 29.30 21.98 -4.31
C THR A 18 29.72 23.33 -4.87
N GLY A 19 29.65 24.37 -4.05
CA GLY A 19 30.19 25.69 -4.36
C GLY A 19 30.40 26.53 -3.09
N PRO A 20 31.33 27.50 -3.06
CA PRO A 20 32.08 27.86 -1.85
C PRO A 20 31.40 28.86 -0.91
N ARG A 21 31.80 28.75 0.37
CA ARG A 21 31.40 29.57 1.52
C ARG A 21 31.50 31.07 1.27
N HIS A 22 30.45 31.80 1.61
CA HIS A 22 30.51 33.15 2.14
C HIS A 22 29.58 33.30 3.33
N GLU A 23 30.17 33.59 4.49
CA GLU A 23 29.46 33.97 5.70
C GLU A 23 28.81 35.34 5.52
N ILE A 24 27.50 35.43 5.75
CA ILE A 24 26.85 36.65 6.25
C ILE A 24 25.71 36.21 7.16
N GLY A 25 25.85 36.56 8.43
CA GLY A 25 24.83 36.33 9.45
C GLY A 25 23.55 37.12 9.17
N ARG A 26 22.41 36.43 9.32
CA ARG A 26 21.13 37.03 9.69
C ARG A 26 20.29 36.00 10.43
N ASP A 27 19.86 36.37 11.63
CA ASP A 27 18.93 35.70 12.44
C ASP A 27 17.65 35.35 11.67
N VAL A 28 17.45 34.08 11.32
CA VAL A 28 16.20 33.59 10.84
C VAL A 28 15.53 32.85 11.99
N LYS A 29 14.50 33.46 12.55
CA LYS A 29 13.57 32.83 13.49
C LYS A 29 13.10 31.51 12.87
N ARG A 30 13.54 30.39 13.45
CA ARG A 30 12.97 29.07 13.20
C ARG A 30 11.53 29.08 13.69
N SER A 31 10.59 29.24 12.77
CA SER A 31 9.20 28.86 13.01
C SER A 31 9.18 27.34 13.08
N ARG A 32 9.05 26.81 14.31
CA ARG A 32 8.65 25.41 14.51
C ARG A 32 7.20 25.31 14.07
N THR A 33 6.96 24.86 12.87
CA THR A 33 5.65 24.30 12.53
C THR A 33 5.58 22.93 13.19
N THR A 34 4.98 22.89 14.38
CA THR A 34 4.48 21.66 14.96
C THR A 34 3.40 21.17 14.00
N SER A 35 3.70 20.13 13.23
CA SER A 35 2.68 19.34 12.56
C SER A 35 1.85 18.73 13.69
N GLU A 36 0.70 19.33 13.98
CA GLU A 36 -0.33 18.66 14.74
C GLU A 36 -0.71 17.43 13.94
N ALA A 37 -0.32 16.26 14.48
CA ALA A 37 -0.81 14.99 14.01
C ALA A 37 -2.35 15.09 14.07
N ARG A 38 -3.01 15.17 12.93
CA ARG A 38 -4.46 15.06 12.84
C ARG A 38 -4.81 13.76 13.53
N LYS A 39 -5.49 13.85 14.68
CA LYS A 39 -6.14 12.70 15.28
C LYS A 39 -7.11 12.19 14.22
N SER A 40 -6.76 11.09 13.57
CA SER A 40 -7.73 10.34 12.79
C SER A 40 -8.76 9.82 13.80
N ASP A 41 -10.01 10.23 13.63
CA ASP A 41 -11.13 9.55 14.26
C ASP A 41 -11.21 8.15 13.64
N HIS A 42 -10.40 7.24 14.17
CA HIS A 42 -10.52 5.82 13.87
C HIS A 42 -11.81 5.36 14.54
N THR A 43 -12.83 5.10 13.74
CA THR A 43 -14.00 4.35 14.18
C THR A 43 -13.53 2.93 14.48
N ASP A 44 -13.25 2.65 15.75
CA ASP A 44 -12.85 1.33 16.23
C ASP A 44 -13.84 0.27 15.68
N GLY A 45 -13.33 -0.63 14.84
CA GLY A 45 -14.06 -1.80 14.35
C GLY A 45 -14.80 -1.66 13.01
N ALA A 46 -14.84 -0.48 12.38
CA ALA A 46 -15.41 -0.35 11.03
C ALA A 46 -14.52 -1.03 9.98
N THR A 47 -15.12 -1.91 9.19
CA THR A 47 -14.43 -2.52 8.04
C THR A 47 -14.57 -1.66 6.79
N ALA A 48 -13.55 -1.70 5.93
CA ALA A 48 -13.60 -1.14 4.60
C ALA A 48 -13.03 -2.13 3.57
N LEU A 49 -13.32 -1.87 2.30
CA LEU A 49 -12.89 -2.73 1.21
C LEU A 49 -11.42 -2.51 0.85
N ASN A 50 -10.80 -3.60 0.45
CA ASN A 50 -9.56 -3.62 -0.31
C ASN A 50 -9.92 -4.17 -1.69
N GLU A 51 -9.95 -3.30 -2.69
CA GLU A 51 -10.27 -3.68 -4.07
C GLU A 51 -8.99 -4.09 -4.81
N LEU A 52 -9.03 -5.19 -5.55
CA LEU A 52 -7.91 -5.58 -6.39
C LEU A 52 -7.90 -4.73 -7.65
N ASP A 53 -6.79 -4.03 -7.87
CA ASP A 53 -6.59 -3.18 -9.05
C ASP A 53 -5.21 -3.43 -9.66
N THR A 54 -5.18 -4.14 -10.80
CA THR A 54 -3.95 -4.40 -11.56
C THR A 54 -3.44 -3.17 -12.32
N ARG A 55 -4.20 -2.06 -12.33
CA ARG A 55 -3.82 -0.81 -12.96
C ARG A 55 -3.25 0.21 -12.00
N ALA A 56 -3.41 -0.01 -10.71
CA ALA A 56 -2.64 0.73 -9.71
C ALA A 56 -1.19 0.25 -9.78
N ASP A 57 -0.25 1.15 -9.96
CA ASP A 57 1.17 0.78 -10.04
C ASP A 57 1.70 0.28 -8.68
N THR A 58 1.09 0.72 -7.59
CA THR A 58 1.48 0.40 -6.21
C THR A 58 0.23 0.29 -5.34
N ILE A 59 0.30 -0.48 -4.25
CA ILE A 59 -0.77 -0.58 -3.26
C ILE A 59 -1.07 0.80 -2.68
N CYS A 60 -2.37 1.18 -2.66
CA CYS A 60 -2.87 2.43 -2.09
C CYS A 60 -3.66 2.13 -0.82
N CYS A 61 -3.10 2.49 0.33
CA CYS A 61 -3.70 2.26 1.63
C CYS A 61 -4.68 3.37 2.01
N GLY A 62 -5.95 3.02 2.17
CA GLY A 62 -7.05 3.90 2.56
C GLY A 62 -7.33 3.86 4.07
N ILE A 63 -8.59 4.18 4.41
CA ILE A 63 -9.05 4.37 5.79
C ILE A 63 -8.92 3.13 6.68
N ASN A 64 -8.89 1.93 6.12
CA ASN A 64 -8.79 0.65 6.83
C ASN A 64 -7.35 0.22 7.14
N TRP A 65 -6.36 1.07 6.81
CA TRP A 65 -4.94 0.82 7.07
C TRP A 65 -4.38 1.82 8.07
N ARG A 66 -3.35 1.42 8.79
CA ARG A 66 -2.59 2.22 9.74
C ARG A 66 -1.12 2.22 9.36
N ILE A 67 -0.47 3.40 9.35
CA ILE A 67 0.98 3.50 9.18
C ILE A 67 1.68 2.79 10.35
N LEU A 68 2.64 1.94 10.03
CA LEU A 68 3.60 1.38 10.96
C LEU A 68 4.85 2.24 10.99
N GLU A 69 5.43 2.50 9.81
CA GLU A 69 6.64 3.28 9.66
C GLU A 69 6.61 4.08 8.34
N PRO A 70 6.88 5.40 8.39
CA PRO A 70 7.05 6.20 7.17
C PRO A 70 8.46 5.98 6.61
N THR A 71 8.58 5.80 5.29
CA THR A 71 9.89 5.70 4.62
C THR A 71 10.61 7.04 4.52
N GLY A 72 9.91 8.15 4.74
CA GLY A 72 10.39 9.50 4.50
C GLY A 72 10.31 9.95 3.03
N GLN A 73 9.85 9.07 2.14
CA GLN A 73 9.61 9.35 0.73
C GLN A 73 8.17 9.76 0.50
N CYS A 74 7.96 10.57 -0.55
CA CYS A 74 6.64 10.94 -1.04
C CYS A 74 6.63 10.84 -2.56
N CYS A 75 5.46 10.61 -3.15
CA CYS A 75 5.29 10.65 -4.59
C CYS A 75 4.04 11.41 -5.00
N ASP A 76 4.02 11.85 -6.25
CA ASP A 76 2.86 12.43 -6.89
C ASP A 76 2.09 11.33 -7.61
N VAL A 77 0.78 11.29 -7.38
CA VAL A 77 -0.11 10.31 -7.98
C VAL A 77 -0.92 10.95 -9.09
N HIS A 78 -0.78 10.42 -10.30
CA HIS A 78 -1.46 10.91 -11.49
C HIS A 78 -2.62 10.00 -11.85
N GLY A 79 -3.75 10.59 -12.21
CA GLY A 79 -4.88 9.86 -12.78
C GLY A 79 -4.59 9.32 -14.19
N PHE A 80 -5.45 8.45 -14.67
CA PHE A 80 -5.33 7.81 -15.99
C PHE A 80 -5.40 8.79 -17.19
N HIS A 81 -5.73 10.04 -16.97
CA HIS A 81 -5.82 11.06 -18.01
C HIS A 81 -5.17 12.36 -17.57
N GLU A 82 -4.43 13.00 -18.49
CA GLU A 82 -3.65 14.23 -18.24
C GLU A 82 -4.50 15.43 -17.76
N SER A 83 -5.82 15.40 -17.98
CA SER A 83 -6.71 16.46 -17.48
C SER A 83 -7.03 16.36 -16.00
N PHE A 84 -6.63 15.29 -15.30
CA PHE A 84 -6.77 15.19 -13.87
C PHE A 84 -5.53 15.78 -13.19
N ASP A 85 -5.76 16.68 -12.24
CA ASP A 85 -4.67 17.20 -11.42
C ASP A 85 -4.04 16.06 -10.61
N ALA A 86 -2.71 16.06 -10.52
CA ALA A 86 -2.00 15.11 -9.69
C ALA A 86 -2.29 15.36 -8.21
N ILE A 87 -2.47 14.28 -7.45
CA ILE A 87 -2.49 14.33 -6.00
C ILE A 87 -1.03 14.34 -5.54
N LYS A 88 -0.64 15.42 -4.85
CA LYS A 88 0.75 15.71 -4.51
C LYS A 88 1.13 15.15 -3.15
N ASP A 89 2.44 14.84 -3.01
CA ASP A 89 3.08 14.56 -1.73
C ASP A 89 2.43 13.40 -0.96
N ILE A 90 1.99 12.35 -1.66
CA ILE A 90 1.46 11.15 -1.00
C ILE A 90 2.62 10.38 -0.35
N PRO A 91 2.59 10.16 0.97
CA PRO A 91 3.66 9.47 1.66
C PRO A 91 3.73 8.00 1.26
N VAL A 92 4.98 7.51 1.10
CA VAL A 92 5.29 6.09 1.00
C VAL A 92 5.56 5.55 2.39
N ALA A 93 4.91 4.48 2.77
CA ALA A 93 4.99 3.96 4.14
C ALA A 93 4.82 2.44 4.19
N SER A 94 5.34 1.84 5.27
CA SER A 94 4.91 0.54 5.74
C SER A 94 3.58 0.71 6.47
N ALA A 95 2.59 -0.07 6.09
CA ALA A 95 1.24 0.03 6.64
C ALA A 95 0.66 -1.36 6.98
N ALA A 96 -0.29 -1.38 7.91
CA ALA A 96 -0.93 -2.60 8.37
C ALA A 96 -2.46 -2.48 8.39
N THR A 97 -3.11 -3.61 8.16
CA THR A 97 -4.55 -3.79 8.33
C THR A 97 -4.83 -5.11 9.05
N ALA A 98 -5.94 -5.18 9.78
CA ALA A 98 -6.36 -6.39 10.49
C ALA A 98 -7.46 -7.12 9.72
N ILE A 99 -7.31 -8.42 9.63
CA ILE A 99 -8.37 -9.34 9.17
C ILE A 99 -8.62 -10.41 10.24
N THR A 100 -9.84 -10.91 10.29
CA THR A 100 -10.20 -12.00 11.20
C THR A 100 -10.73 -13.16 10.36
N ASP A 101 -10.14 -14.34 10.54
CA ASP A 101 -10.51 -15.53 9.81
C ASP A 101 -11.87 -16.10 10.29
N GLU A 102 -12.34 -17.14 9.65
CA GLU A 102 -13.59 -17.83 10.00
C GLU A 102 -13.60 -18.49 11.38
N ASN A 103 -12.42 -18.74 11.95
CA ASN A 103 -12.23 -19.29 13.30
C ASN A 103 -12.17 -18.20 14.38
N GLY A 104 -12.25 -16.93 13.99
CA GLY A 104 -12.16 -15.79 14.89
C GLY A 104 -10.72 -15.40 15.26
N VAL A 105 -9.71 -15.92 14.54
CA VAL A 105 -8.31 -15.53 14.74
C VAL A 105 -8.01 -14.28 13.93
N THR A 106 -7.41 -13.28 14.59
CA THR A 106 -7.01 -12.03 13.93
C THR A 106 -5.56 -12.09 13.50
N TYR A 107 -5.31 -11.68 12.26
CA TYR A 107 -4.00 -11.54 11.64
C TYR A 107 -3.79 -10.09 11.20
N ILE A 108 -2.54 -9.66 11.19
CA ILE A 108 -2.14 -8.33 10.72
C ILE A 108 -1.46 -8.48 9.37
N LEU A 109 -2.12 -8.02 8.32
CA LEU A 109 -1.50 -7.93 7.00
C LEU A 109 -0.60 -6.69 6.97
N VAL A 110 0.63 -6.87 6.53
CA VAL A 110 1.63 -5.79 6.42
C VAL A 110 2.03 -5.63 4.96
N VAL A 111 2.04 -4.39 4.50
CA VAL A 111 2.59 -4.00 3.21
C VAL A 111 3.66 -2.93 3.41
N ASN A 112 4.77 -3.08 2.71
CA ASN A 112 5.84 -2.10 2.66
C ASN A 112 5.79 -1.35 1.34
N GLU A 113 6.31 -0.11 1.33
CA GLU A 113 6.32 0.76 0.14
C GLU A 113 4.94 0.96 -0.49
N ALA A 114 3.92 1.13 0.36
CA ALA A 114 2.58 1.47 -0.05
C ALA A 114 2.35 2.99 -0.01
N LEU A 115 1.48 3.47 -0.90
CA LEU A 115 1.01 4.85 -0.89
C LEU A 115 -0.06 5.02 0.18
N TYR A 116 0.17 5.89 1.16
CA TYR A 116 -0.77 6.05 2.26
C TYR A 116 -1.66 7.27 2.09
N PHE A 117 -2.91 7.02 1.78
CA PHE A 117 -3.96 8.04 1.65
C PHE A 117 -4.76 8.24 2.94
N GLY A 118 -4.81 7.23 3.81
CA GLY A 118 -5.60 7.27 5.04
C GLY A 118 -7.07 7.62 4.78
N SER A 119 -7.60 8.61 5.51
CA SER A 119 -9.01 9.03 5.38
C SER A 119 -9.36 9.75 4.07
N ALA A 120 -8.39 10.03 3.21
CA ALA A 120 -8.65 10.59 1.89
C ALA A 120 -9.14 9.53 0.88
N LEU A 121 -9.02 8.24 1.22
CA LEU A 121 -9.46 7.12 0.41
C LEU A 121 -10.34 6.21 1.29
N ASP A 122 -11.62 6.10 0.97
CA ASP A 122 -12.62 5.35 1.75
C ASP A 122 -12.53 3.82 1.60
N HIS A 123 -11.77 3.35 0.63
CA HIS A 123 -11.38 1.95 0.40
C HIS A 123 -9.93 1.90 -0.07
N SER A 124 -9.30 0.74 -0.05
CA SER A 124 -7.90 0.59 -0.48
C SER A 124 -7.82 -0.08 -1.84
N LEU A 125 -6.76 0.20 -2.60
CA LEU A 125 -6.46 -0.45 -3.86
C LEU A 125 -5.25 -1.37 -3.67
N ILE A 126 -5.43 -2.63 -3.93
CA ILE A 126 -4.40 -3.64 -3.77
C ILE A 126 -3.89 -4.05 -5.15
N ASN A 127 -2.62 -3.78 -5.42
CA ASN A 127 -1.99 -4.28 -6.63
C ASN A 127 -1.55 -5.75 -6.42
N PRO A 128 -2.26 -6.74 -7.03
CA PRO A 128 -1.90 -8.14 -6.85
C PRO A 128 -0.54 -8.48 -7.45
N ASN A 129 -0.06 -7.69 -8.42
CA ASN A 129 1.23 -7.91 -9.04
C ASN A 129 2.38 -7.48 -8.13
N GLN A 130 2.18 -6.46 -7.28
CA GLN A 130 3.15 -6.12 -6.24
C GLN A 130 3.31 -7.30 -5.28
N ILE A 131 2.23 -7.89 -4.78
CA ILE A 131 2.28 -9.07 -3.89
C ILE A 131 2.96 -10.27 -4.59
N ARG A 132 2.60 -10.54 -5.85
CA ARG A 132 3.21 -11.62 -6.65
C ARG A 132 4.71 -11.41 -6.88
N HIS A 133 5.17 -10.17 -6.95
CA HIS A 133 6.59 -9.86 -7.09
C HIS A 133 7.41 -10.41 -5.92
N TYR A 134 6.86 -10.37 -4.72
CA TYR A 134 7.48 -10.91 -3.50
C TYR A 134 7.24 -12.43 -3.32
N GLY A 135 6.69 -13.10 -4.32
CA GLY A 135 6.59 -14.55 -4.33
C GLY A 135 5.31 -15.12 -3.76
N ILE A 136 4.40 -14.30 -3.31
CA ILE A 136 3.14 -14.74 -2.73
C ILE A 136 2.12 -14.95 -3.85
N PRO A 137 1.53 -16.13 -3.98
CA PRO A 137 0.48 -16.41 -4.96
C PRO A 137 -0.77 -15.57 -4.69
N VAL A 138 -1.32 -14.97 -5.73
CA VAL A 138 -2.62 -14.27 -5.68
C VAL A 138 -3.49 -14.80 -6.82
N SER A 139 -4.67 -15.33 -6.49
CA SER A 139 -5.68 -15.75 -7.44
C SER A 139 -6.79 -14.70 -7.48
N ASP A 140 -6.93 -14.00 -8.61
CA ASP A 140 -7.86 -12.89 -8.79
C ASP A 140 -8.82 -13.08 -10.00
N ASP A 141 -8.77 -14.25 -10.65
CA ASP A 141 -9.70 -14.62 -11.72
C ASP A 141 -10.90 -15.38 -11.14
N PRO A 142 -12.10 -14.76 -11.07
CA PRO A 142 -13.30 -15.41 -10.53
C PRO A 142 -13.84 -16.54 -11.43
N TYR A 143 -13.29 -16.71 -12.61
CA TYR A 143 -13.69 -17.76 -13.55
C TYR A 143 -12.71 -18.94 -13.61
N ASP A 144 -11.59 -18.86 -12.88
CA ASP A 144 -10.66 -20.00 -12.77
C ASP A 144 -11.25 -21.08 -11.84
N PRO A 145 -11.66 -22.26 -12.38
CA PRO A 145 -12.25 -23.31 -11.56
C PRO A 145 -11.21 -24.10 -10.75
N HIS A 146 -9.93 -23.84 -10.94
CA HIS A 146 -8.83 -24.62 -10.36
C HIS A 146 -8.17 -23.94 -9.16
N ARG A 147 -8.50 -22.66 -8.91
CA ARG A 147 -7.90 -21.88 -7.82
C ARG A 147 -8.98 -21.16 -7.05
N GLU A 148 -8.86 -21.22 -5.75
CA GLU A 148 -9.65 -20.40 -4.86
C GLU A 148 -9.20 -18.95 -4.94
N LEU A 149 -10.16 -18.02 -4.97
CA LEU A 149 -9.87 -16.58 -5.01
C LEU A 149 -9.26 -16.13 -3.69
N GLY A 150 -8.07 -15.58 -3.73
CA GLY A 150 -7.42 -15.11 -2.51
C GLY A 150 -5.93 -14.86 -2.65
N ILE A 151 -5.32 -14.45 -1.55
CA ILE A 151 -3.87 -14.41 -1.33
C ILE A 151 -3.50 -15.70 -0.61
N ASP A 152 -2.61 -16.48 -1.20
CA ASP A 152 -2.15 -17.76 -0.65
C ASP A 152 -0.78 -17.57 0.00
N HIS A 153 -0.77 -17.10 1.25
CA HIS A 153 0.43 -16.97 2.05
C HIS A 153 0.59 -18.22 2.93
N GLU A 154 1.84 -18.62 3.24
CA GLU A 154 2.14 -19.83 4.02
C GLU A 154 1.47 -19.87 5.40
N GLU A 155 1.24 -18.70 6.02
CA GLU A 155 0.65 -18.58 7.35
C GLU A 155 -0.88 -18.34 7.30
N LEU A 156 -1.42 -17.88 6.17
CA LEU A 156 -2.80 -17.47 6.07
C LEU A 156 -3.29 -17.45 4.63
N PHE A 157 -4.45 -18.03 4.37
CA PHE A 157 -5.21 -17.78 3.16
C PHE A 157 -6.16 -16.58 3.40
N VAL A 158 -6.03 -15.52 2.58
CA VAL A 158 -6.93 -14.37 2.61
C VAL A 158 -7.96 -14.53 1.50
N PRO A 159 -9.18 -14.96 1.80
CA PRO A 159 -10.20 -15.21 0.78
C PRO A 159 -10.69 -13.90 0.17
N PHE A 160 -10.90 -13.89 -1.14
CA PHE A 160 -11.55 -12.79 -1.84
C PHE A 160 -13.03 -13.09 -2.08
N GLN A 161 -13.78 -12.04 -2.23
CA GLN A 161 -15.18 -12.03 -2.64
C GLN A 161 -15.35 -11.14 -3.88
N THR A 162 -16.44 -11.36 -4.61
CA THR A 162 -16.81 -10.49 -5.72
C THR A 162 -17.95 -9.57 -5.31
N LYS A 163 -17.81 -8.27 -5.55
CA LYS A 163 -18.88 -7.28 -5.42
C LYS A 163 -19.13 -6.64 -6.80
N GLY A 164 -20.16 -7.09 -7.49
CA GLY A 164 -20.39 -6.72 -8.89
C GLY A 164 -19.26 -7.24 -9.78
N ALA A 165 -18.49 -6.35 -10.40
CA ALA A 165 -17.34 -6.67 -11.24
C ALA A 165 -15.98 -6.57 -10.51
N THR A 166 -15.98 -6.28 -9.22
CA THR A 166 -14.78 -6.05 -8.44
C THR A 166 -14.46 -7.28 -7.58
N VAL A 167 -13.20 -7.71 -7.58
CA VAL A 167 -12.65 -8.69 -6.65
C VAL A 167 -12.09 -7.93 -5.45
N CYS A 168 -12.47 -8.31 -4.24
CA CYS A 168 -12.11 -7.57 -3.04
C CYS A 168 -12.10 -8.44 -1.78
N PHE A 169 -11.55 -7.90 -0.69
CA PHE A 169 -11.71 -8.43 0.66
C PHE A 169 -11.94 -7.29 1.65
N GLU A 170 -12.45 -7.59 2.82
CA GLU A 170 -12.70 -6.61 3.89
C GLU A 170 -11.60 -6.67 4.95
N SER A 171 -11.22 -5.50 5.45
CA SER A 171 -10.31 -5.39 6.59
C SER A 171 -10.59 -4.12 7.39
N ARG A 172 -9.95 -3.99 8.55
CA ARG A 172 -10.11 -2.86 9.45
C ARG A 172 -8.78 -2.37 9.99
N VAL A 173 -8.77 -1.17 10.53
CA VAL A 173 -7.59 -0.65 11.24
C VAL A 173 -7.26 -1.55 12.43
N PRO A 174 -6.00 -2.03 12.57
CA PRO A 174 -5.59 -2.78 13.75
C PRO A 174 -5.50 -1.89 14.98
N THR A 175 -5.91 -2.42 16.13
CA THR A 175 -5.65 -1.80 17.44
C THR A 175 -4.17 -1.92 17.81
N THR A 176 -3.71 -1.11 18.76
CA THR A 176 -2.32 -1.21 19.24
C THR A 176 -2.03 -2.57 19.87
N SER A 177 -2.99 -3.13 20.62
CA SER A 177 -2.84 -4.45 21.22
C SER A 177 -2.74 -5.57 20.19
N GLU A 178 -3.49 -5.47 19.08
CA GLU A 178 -3.42 -6.45 18.00
C GLU A 178 -2.08 -6.39 17.27
N LEU A 179 -1.55 -5.18 17.04
CA LEU A 179 -0.21 -5.02 16.46
C LEU A 179 0.90 -5.64 17.33
N GLU A 180 0.70 -5.71 18.64
CA GLU A 180 1.68 -6.29 19.56
C GLU A 180 1.51 -7.81 19.73
N GLN A 181 0.30 -8.36 19.55
CA GLN A 181 -0.05 -9.72 19.98
C GLN A 181 -0.45 -10.66 18.84
N CYS A 182 -0.93 -10.13 17.71
CA CYS A 182 -1.38 -10.95 16.60
C CYS A 182 -0.23 -11.30 15.65
N THR A 183 -0.41 -12.39 14.92
CA THR A 183 0.54 -12.80 13.88
C THR A 183 0.56 -11.79 12.75
N HIS A 184 1.76 -11.35 12.35
CA HIS A 184 1.97 -10.48 11.20
C HIS A 184 2.24 -11.32 9.95
N VAL A 185 1.48 -11.04 8.91
CA VAL A 185 1.61 -11.65 7.59
C VAL A 185 2.11 -10.58 6.62
N VAL A 186 3.38 -10.68 6.24
CA VAL A 186 4.05 -9.67 5.41
C VAL A 186 3.82 -9.99 3.94
N LEU A 187 3.10 -9.11 3.24
CA LEU A 187 2.74 -9.30 1.83
C LEU A 187 3.78 -8.73 0.85
N THR A 188 4.64 -7.81 1.34
CA THR A 188 5.71 -7.20 0.53
C THR A 188 6.93 -7.00 1.41
N ASP A 189 8.12 -7.44 0.95
CA ASP A 189 9.36 -7.44 1.73
C ASP A 189 10.05 -6.06 1.68
N GLU A 190 10.58 -5.60 2.81
CA GLU A 190 11.36 -4.36 2.91
C GLU A 190 12.74 -4.45 2.24
N ALA A 191 13.28 -5.66 2.12
CA ALA A 191 14.63 -5.88 1.58
C ALA A 191 14.71 -5.74 0.04
N ILE A 192 13.57 -5.71 -0.63
CA ILE A 192 13.47 -5.63 -2.09
C ILE A 192 12.65 -4.39 -2.43
N GLU A 193 13.29 -3.42 -3.09
CA GLU A 193 12.63 -2.21 -3.56
C GLU A 193 11.58 -2.52 -4.63
N TRP A 194 10.41 -1.90 -4.49
CA TRP A 194 9.36 -1.95 -5.49
C TRP A 194 9.46 -0.75 -6.45
N ASP A 195 10.05 -0.96 -7.63
CA ASP A 195 9.97 0.02 -8.73
C ASP A 195 9.07 -0.52 -9.85
N PRO A 196 7.81 -0.06 -9.93
CA PRO A 196 6.88 -0.55 -10.94
C PRO A 196 7.30 -0.26 -12.39
N LYS A 197 8.23 0.69 -12.61
CA LYS A 197 8.73 1.03 -13.95
C LYS A 197 9.82 0.08 -14.44
N GLU A 198 10.58 -0.49 -13.51
CA GLU A 198 11.68 -1.41 -13.82
C GLU A 198 11.27 -2.88 -13.79
N ILE A 199 10.12 -3.19 -13.21
CA ILE A 199 9.65 -4.56 -13.06
C ILE A 199 9.15 -5.10 -14.38
N GLN A 200 9.76 -6.23 -14.80
CA GLN A 200 9.27 -7.04 -15.90
C GLN A 200 8.63 -8.31 -15.35
N MET A 201 7.30 -8.37 -15.43
CA MET A 201 6.56 -9.59 -15.07
C MET A 201 6.84 -10.67 -16.10
N ASN A 202 7.66 -11.65 -15.76
CA ASN A 202 7.99 -12.76 -16.63
C ASN A 202 6.85 -13.78 -16.64
N SER A 203 6.07 -13.81 -17.74
CA SER A 203 5.00 -14.78 -17.99
C SER A 203 5.47 -16.24 -18.10
N ASN A 204 6.79 -16.48 -18.16
CA ASN A 204 7.38 -17.80 -18.36
C ASN A 204 7.95 -18.46 -17.11
N ARG A 205 7.80 -17.85 -15.93
CA ARG A 205 8.15 -18.54 -14.66
C ARG A 205 6.92 -19.27 -14.16
N PRO A 206 6.95 -20.64 -14.12
CA PRO A 206 5.88 -21.36 -13.45
C PRO A 206 5.85 -20.92 -11.98
N TYR A 207 4.65 -20.67 -11.47
CA TYR A 207 4.39 -20.51 -10.05
C TYR A 207 5.00 -21.72 -9.31
N GLY A 208 6.01 -21.51 -8.49
CA GLY A 208 6.57 -22.56 -7.65
C GLY A 208 8.08 -22.78 -7.69
N ASP A 209 8.82 -22.16 -8.60
CA ASP A 209 10.29 -22.32 -8.66
C ASP A 209 11.02 -21.16 -7.95
N ARG A 210 10.75 -21.00 -6.65
CA ARG A 210 11.61 -20.17 -5.78
C ARG A 210 12.07 -21.01 -4.59
N HIS A 211 13.32 -21.41 -4.67
CA HIS A 211 14.10 -21.92 -3.54
C HIS A 211 15.03 -20.83 -3.05
#